data_266751f89c1c3325f6b22390b8fc73c1
#
_entry.id   266751f89c1c3325f6b22390b8fc73c1
#
_cell.length_a   1.000
_cell.length_b   1.000
_cell.length_c   1.000
_cell.angle_alpha   90.00
_cell.angle_beta   90.00
_cell.angle_gamma   90.00
#
_symmetry.space_group_name_H-M   'P 1'
#
loop_
_entity.id
_entity.type
_entity.pdbx_description
1 polymer ?
#
loop_
_entity_poly.entity_id
_entity_poly.type
_entity_poly.pdbx_seq_one_letter_code
_entity_poly.pdbx_strand_id
1 'polypeptide(L)' 'MRLSELQLKEIVDVKDGRRIGMIIDVVVDNEGNINKLIIEDKRGRRFSKEEYEVLWGKIVKIGDDIILIDTRNN' A
#
# COMPACT_ATOMS: atom_id res chain seq x y z
N MET A 1 5.82 -9.84 -11.48
CA MET A 1 6.33 -9.15 -10.28
C MET A 1 6.18 -10.06 -9.08
N ARG A 2 7.18 -10.09 -8.23
CA ARG A 2 7.13 -10.89 -7.02
C ARG A 2 6.59 -10.07 -5.85
N LEU A 3 5.96 -10.75 -4.90
CA LEU A 3 5.49 -10.11 -3.67
C LEU A 3 6.64 -9.39 -2.95
N SER A 4 7.80 -10.00 -2.92
CA SER A 4 8.97 -9.37 -2.28
C SER A 4 9.37 -8.06 -2.95
N GLU A 5 9.15 -7.94 -4.24
CA GLU A 5 9.41 -6.69 -4.96
C GLU A 5 8.39 -5.61 -4.58
N LEU A 6 7.12 -5.99 -4.44
CA LEU A 6 6.09 -5.06 -3.97
C LEU A 6 6.41 -4.53 -2.58
N GLN A 7 6.91 -5.40 -1.70
CA GLN A 7 7.21 -5.03 -0.33
C GLN A 7 8.38 -4.07 -0.18
N LEU A 8 9.22 -3.96 -1.21
CA LEU A 8 10.33 -3.02 -1.20
C LEU A 8 9.93 -1.61 -1.66
N LYS A 9 8.74 -1.47 -2.22
CA LYS A 9 8.29 -0.20 -2.78
C LYS A 9 7.55 0.61 -1.72
N GLU A 10 7.73 1.91 -1.77
CA GLU A 10 7.04 2.81 -0.87
C GLU A 10 5.70 3.22 -1.45
N ILE A 11 4.69 3.31 -0.60
CA ILE A 11 3.35 3.70 -1.01
C ILE A 11 3.24 5.21 -0.93
N VAL A 12 2.79 5.83 -2.03
CA VAL A 12 2.59 7.27 -2.12
C VAL A 12 1.14 7.52 -2.52
N ASP A 13 0.45 8.39 -1.79
CA ASP A 13 -0.92 8.76 -2.09
C ASP A 13 -0.91 9.95 -3.04
N VAL A 14 -1.53 9.79 -4.21
CA VAL A 14 -1.59 10.88 -5.20
C VAL A 14 -2.41 12.07 -4.73
N LYS A 15 -3.28 11.86 -3.76
CA LYS A 15 -4.12 12.91 -3.20
C LYS A 15 -3.30 14.10 -2.70
N ASP A 16 -2.17 13.84 -2.06
CA ASP A 16 -1.34 14.88 -1.46
C ASP A 16 0.16 14.66 -1.66
N GLY A 17 0.54 13.60 -2.39
CA GLY A 17 1.94 13.28 -2.64
C GLY A 17 2.68 12.74 -1.42
N ARG A 18 1.97 12.35 -0.38
CA ARG A 18 2.62 11.87 0.84
C ARG A 18 3.04 10.42 0.74
N ARG A 19 4.18 10.15 1.32
CA ARG A 19 4.67 8.78 1.50
C ARG A 19 3.97 8.19 2.72
N ILE A 20 3.16 7.16 2.49
CA ILE A 20 2.37 6.57 3.57
C ILE A 20 3.15 5.50 4.31
N GLY A 21 3.82 4.63 3.59
CA GLY A 21 4.55 3.55 4.23
C GLY A 21 4.85 2.41 3.28
N MET A 22 4.94 1.22 3.85
CA MET A 22 5.37 0.02 3.12
C MET A 22 4.32 -1.07 3.29
N ILE A 23 4.25 -1.95 2.30
CA ILE A 23 3.37 -3.12 2.36
C ILE A 23 3.94 -4.12 3.36
N ILE A 24 3.13 -4.54 4.32
CA ILE A 24 3.53 -5.58 5.27
C ILE A 24 2.78 -6.88 5.03
N ASP A 25 1.67 -6.85 4.31
CA ASP A 25 0.89 -8.05 4.05
C ASP A 25 -0.06 -7.83 2.88
N VAL A 26 -0.60 -8.90 2.36
CA VAL A 26 -1.65 -8.85 1.32
C VAL A 26 -2.79 -9.78 1.74
N VAL A 27 -4.00 -9.41 1.35
CA VAL A 27 -5.17 -10.25 1.56
C VAL A 27 -5.61 -10.79 0.22
N VAL A 28 -5.70 -12.11 0.12
CA VAL A 28 -6.05 -12.83 -1.09
C VAL A 28 -7.44 -13.44 -0.90
N ASP A 29 -8.29 -13.34 -1.91
CA ASP A 29 -9.62 -13.94 -1.85
C ASP A 29 -9.56 -15.44 -2.16
N ASN A 30 -10.73 -16.10 -2.08
CA ASN A 30 -10.81 -17.55 -2.29
C ASN A 30 -10.50 -17.98 -3.73
N GLU A 31 -10.48 -17.04 -4.65
CA GLU A 31 -10.19 -17.32 -6.06
C GLU A 31 -8.73 -17.06 -6.40
N GLY A 32 -7.93 -16.64 -5.43
CA GLY A 32 -6.52 -16.39 -5.63
C GLY A 32 -6.18 -14.98 -6.07
N ASN A 33 -7.13 -14.07 -6.06
CA ASN A 33 -6.89 -12.68 -6.44
C ASN A 33 -6.49 -11.85 -5.24
N ILE A 34 -5.61 -10.89 -5.44
CA ILE A 34 -5.27 -9.94 -4.39
C ILE A 34 -6.45 -8.99 -4.21
N ASN A 35 -6.98 -8.96 -2.99
CA ASN A 35 -8.12 -8.13 -2.63
C ASN A 35 -7.64 -6.77 -2.14
N LYS A 36 -6.70 -6.77 -1.22
CA LYS A 36 -6.20 -5.54 -0.63
C LYS A 36 -4.80 -5.72 -0.09
N LEU A 37 -4.15 -4.59 0.13
CA LEU A 37 -2.82 -4.51 0.72
C LEU A 37 -2.95 -4.03 2.16
N ILE A 38 -2.10 -4.54 3.02
CA ILE A 38 -1.96 -4.02 4.38
C ILE A 38 -0.68 -3.21 4.41
N ILE A 39 -0.79 -1.95 4.77
CA ILE A 39 0.32 -1.00 4.76
C ILE A 39 0.59 -0.54 6.19
N GLU A 40 1.86 -0.56 6.56
CA GLU A 40 2.28 0.00 7.83
C GLU A 40 2.68 1.46 7.62
N ASP A 41 2.04 2.36 8.35
CA ASP A 41 2.35 3.78 8.29
C ASP A 41 3.55 4.10 9.16
N LYS A 42 4.62 4.56 8.51
CA LYS A 42 5.84 4.93 9.21
C LYS A 42 5.92 6.39 9.55
N ARG A 43 4.90 7.16 9.17
CA ARG A 43 4.84 8.59 9.52
C ARG A 43 4.39 8.81 10.95
N GLY A 44 3.85 7.76 11.57
CA GLY A 44 3.31 7.84 12.90
C GLY A 44 4.37 8.07 13.97
N ARG A 45 3.89 8.23 15.16
CA ARG A 45 4.74 8.42 16.32
C ARG A 45 5.58 7.18 16.57
N ARG A 46 6.72 7.40 17.19
CA ARG A 46 7.69 6.37 17.52
C ARG A 46 7.08 5.10 18.13
N PHE A 47 6.00 5.23 18.88
CA PHE A 47 5.40 4.13 19.63
C PHE A 47 4.07 3.65 19.11
N SER A 48 3.56 4.24 18.03
CA SER A 48 2.32 3.76 17.44
C SER A 48 2.56 3.42 15.98
N LYS A 49 2.41 2.14 15.67
CA LYS A 49 2.42 1.68 14.30
C LYS A 49 0.98 1.54 13.88
N GLU A 50 0.58 2.33 12.90
CA GLU A 50 -0.75 2.24 12.35
C GLU A 50 -0.72 1.42 11.07
N GLU A 51 -1.70 0.54 10.93
CA GLU A 51 -1.87 -0.25 9.74
C GLU A 51 -3.08 0.26 8.98
N TYR A 52 -2.95 0.31 7.65
CA TYR A 52 -4.05 0.69 6.77
C TYR A 52 -4.32 -0.42 5.78
N GLU A 53 -5.59 -0.57 5.42
CA GLU A 53 -5.99 -1.45 4.35
C GLU A 53 -6.24 -0.60 3.10
N VAL A 54 -5.65 -1.02 1.98
CA VAL A 54 -5.86 -0.35 0.70
C VAL A 54 -6.33 -1.39 -0.30
N LEU A 55 -7.51 -1.18 -0.85
CA LEU A 55 -8.05 -2.06 -1.88
C LEU A 55 -7.14 -2.07 -3.10
N TRP A 56 -6.95 -3.24 -3.69
CA TRP A 56 -6.10 -3.38 -4.88
C TRP A 56 -6.52 -2.44 -5.99
N GLY A 57 -7.83 -2.20 -6.15
CA GLY A 57 -8.36 -1.28 -7.17
C GLY A 57 -7.99 0.18 -6.95
N LYS A 58 -7.46 0.54 -5.81
CA LYS A 58 -7.01 1.91 -5.55
C LYS A 58 -5.59 2.18 -6.03
N ILE A 59 -4.91 1.17 -6.52
CA ILE A 59 -3.58 1.34 -7.11
C ILE A 59 -3.71 2.04 -8.45
N VAL A 60 -3.00 3.16 -8.60
CA VAL A 60 -2.98 3.94 -9.84
C VAL A 60 -1.86 3.45 -10.74
N LYS A 61 -0.68 3.22 -10.14
CA LYS A 61 0.49 2.82 -10.90
C LYS A 61 1.50 2.15 -9.98
N ILE A 62 2.16 1.13 -10.49
CA ILE A 62 3.27 0.49 -9.81
C ILE A 62 4.54 0.90 -10.54
N GLY A 63 5.39 1.68 -9.87
CA GLY A 63 6.67 2.11 -10.42
C GLY A 63 7.81 1.24 -9.92
N ASP A 64 9.03 1.65 -10.23
CA ASP A 64 10.21 0.89 -9.83
C ASP A 64 10.43 0.92 -8.31
N ASP A 65 10.27 2.09 -7.70
CA ASP A 65 10.54 2.28 -6.28
C ASP A 65 9.31 2.65 -5.47
N ILE A 66 8.22 3.02 -6.13
CA ILE A 66 7.01 3.48 -5.45
C ILE A 66 5.77 2.85 -6.07
N ILE A 67 4.70 2.82 -5.26
CA ILE A 67 3.37 2.46 -5.72
C ILE A 67 2.46 3.65 -5.43
N LEU A 68 1.82 4.15 -6.48
CA LEU A 68 0.88 5.26 -6.36
C LEU A 68 -0.52 4.71 -6.09
N ILE A 69 -1.14 5.23 -5.05
CA ILE A 69 -2.53 4.89 -4.72
C ILE A 69 -3.36 6.17 -4.70
N ASP A 70 -4.66 6.00 -4.82
CA ASP A 70 -5.60 7.13 -4.75
C ASP A 70 -6.68 6.81 -3.74
N THR A 71 -6.67 7.51 -2.61
CA THR A 71 -7.63 7.29 -1.53
C THR A 71 -8.78 8.29 -1.55
N ARG A 72 -8.88 9.14 -2.57
CA ARG A 72 -9.87 10.23 -2.58
C ARG A 72 -11.32 9.79 -2.60
N ASN A 73 -11.63 8.63 -3.10
CA ASN A 73 -13.02 8.16 -3.23
C ASN A 73 -13.23 6.83 -2.50
N ASN A 74 -12.79 6.77 -1.29
CA ASN A 74 -13.00 5.59 -0.47
C ASN A 74 -14.43 5.49 0.03
#